data_ebd71a5e8477bf7903d5b11d6f373d00
#
_entry.id   ebd71a5e8477bf7903d5b11d6f373d00
#
_cell.length_a   1.000
_cell.length_b   1.000
_cell.length_c   1.000
_cell.angle_alpha   90.00
_cell.angle_beta   90.00
_cell.angle_gamma   90.00
#
_symmetry.space_group_name_H-M   'P 1'
#
loop_
_entity.id
_entity.type
_entity.pdbx_description
1 polymer ?
#
loop_
_entity_poly.entity_id
_entity_poly.type
_entity_poly.pdbx_seq_one_letter_code
_entity_poly.pdbx_strand_id
1 'polypeptide(L)'
;MARRPNAVPGSQGIPEATIARLPIYLRVLYSCAEQGIATVSSEELAAAAGVNSAKLRKDLSHLGSYGTRGVGYDVDYLVYQVSRELGLTQDWPVVIVGAGNLGRALANYGGFASRGFRIAAVLDADPAVVGTEIAAGQVVGSSDAIEEVVAERGVSIGVIATPAAAAQGVCDRLVAAGVTSILNFAPAVLSVPAGVDVRKVDLSIELQILAFHAQRRSDVRVPPGGKRHYRGGVGLAALAGPGKPVTAP
;
A
#
# COMPACT_ATOMS: atom_id res chain seq x y z
N MET A 1 31.39 7.43 -8.73
CA MET A 1 30.91 7.96 -7.43
C MET A 1 29.47 8.47 -7.65
N ALA A 2 28.50 7.63 -7.44
CA ALA A 2 27.07 7.96 -7.60
C ALA A 2 26.59 8.67 -6.31
N ARG A 3 26.04 9.87 -6.45
CA ARG A 3 25.40 10.61 -5.35
C ARG A 3 24.20 9.82 -4.86
N ARG A 4 24.21 9.48 -3.56
CA ARG A 4 23.02 9.01 -2.85
C ARG A 4 21.91 10.06 -3.02
N PRO A 5 20.67 9.68 -3.34
CA PRO A 5 19.55 10.60 -3.27
C PRO A 5 19.42 11.06 -1.81
N ASN A 6 19.24 12.36 -1.63
CA ASN A 6 19.07 13.01 -0.33
C ASN A 6 17.97 12.31 0.47
N ALA A 7 18.31 11.83 1.66
CA ALA A 7 17.34 11.48 2.67
C ALA A 7 16.44 12.70 2.92
N VAL A 8 15.13 12.50 2.85
CA VAL A 8 14.13 13.53 3.16
C VAL A 8 14.37 13.97 4.61
N PRO A 9 14.63 15.27 4.89
CA PRO A 9 14.81 15.74 6.24
C PRO A 9 13.47 15.67 6.96
N GLY A 10 13.31 14.73 7.92
CA GLY A 10 12.10 14.61 8.73
C GLY A 10 11.76 13.20 9.20
N SER A 11 12.18 12.14 8.50
CA SER A 11 11.81 10.76 8.84
C SER A 11 12.58 10.15 10.02
N GLN A 12 13.66 10.78 10.47
CA GLN A 12 14.39 10.33 11.65
C GLN A 12 13.61 10.72 12.92
N GLY A 13 12.65 9.91 13.31
CA GLY A 13 11.94 10.10 14.57
C GLY A 13 10.44 9.77 14.55
N ILE A 14 9.83 9.50 13.39
CA ILE A 14 8.42 9.09 13.34
C ILE A 14 8.33 7.60 13.70
N PRO A 15 7.57 7.23 14.74
CA PRO A 15 7.41 5.83 15.12
C PRO A 15 6.80 5.00 14.00
N GLU A 16 7.29 3.78 13.78
CA GLU A 16 6.79 2.84 12.76
C GLU A 16 5.27 2.66 12.83
N ALA A 17 4.73 2.56 14.06
CA ALA A 17 3.29 2.47 14.26
C ALA A 17 2.52 3.74 13.82
N THR A 18 3.15 4.90 13.79
CA THR A 18 2.57 6.13 13.23
C THR A 18 2.61 6.07 11.71
N ILE A 19 3.76 5.73 11.13
CA ILE A 19 3.92 5.56 9.67
C ILE A 19 2.85 4.60 9.12
N ALA A 20 2.60 3.47 9.80
CA ALA A 20 1.59 2.50 9.39
C ALA A 20 0.14 3.06 9.39
N ARG A 21 -0.14 4.15 10.14
CA ARG A 21 -1.47 4.77 10.19
C ARG A 21 -1.64 5.96 9.24
N LEU A 22 -0.56 6.63 8.83
CA LEU A 22 -0.65 7.78 7.93
C LEU A 22 -1.42 7.48 6.63
N PRO A 23 -1.24 6.32 5.96
CA PRO A 23 -2.04 5.98 4.79
C PRO A 23 -3.55 5.86 5.06
N ILE A 24 -3.93 5.47 6.30
CA ILE A 24 -5.34 5.39 6.71
C ILE A 24 -5.91 6.80 6.83
N TYR A 25 -5.18 7.71 7.48
CA TYR A 25 -5.57 9.11 7.60
C TYR A 25 -5.69 9.78 6.23
N LEU A 26 -4.70 9.57 5.37
CA LEU A 26 -4.69 10.12 4.02
C LEU A 26 -5.90 9.66 3.20
N ARG A 27 -6.30 8.39 3.30
CA ARG A 27 -7.49 7.87 2.63
C ARG A 27 -8.77 8.57 3.08
N VAL A 28 -8.91 8.82 4.39
CA VAL A 28 -10.06 9.55 4.93
C VAL A 28 -10.07 10.99 4.45
N LEU A 29 -8.90 11.64 4.43
CA LEU A 29 -8.75 13.00 3.94
C LEU A 29 -9.10 13.13 2.46
N TYR A 30 -8.70 12.18 1.60
CA TYR A 30 -9.14 12.16 0.20
C TYR A 30 -10.66 12.05 0.08
N SER A 31 -11.29 11.21 0.90
CA SER A 31 -12.76 11.11 0.90
C SER A 31 -13.42 12.42 1.35
N CYS A 32 -12.83 13.15 2.31
CA CYS A 32 -13.31 14.48 2.69
C CYS A 32 -13.17 15.49 1.53
N ALA A 33 -12.02 15.50 0.86
CA ALA A 33 -11.78 16.38 -0.29
C ALA A 33 -12.76 16.09 -1.45
N GLU A 34 -13.00 14.81 -1.78
CA GLU A 34 -13.99 14.40 -2.78
C GLU A 34 -15.42 14.85 -2.45
N GLN A 35 -15.75 14.97 -1.16
CA GLN A 35 -17.02 15.47 -0.67
C GLN A 35 -17.08 17.00 -0.53
N GLY A 36 -16.01 17.71 -0.86
CA GLY A 36 -15.91 19.17 -0.74
C GLY A 36 -15.80 19.66 0.70
N ILE A 37 -15.41 18.80 1.64
CA ILE A 37 -15.20 19.16 3.05
C ILE A 37 -13.85 19.85 3.18
N ALA A 38 -13.85 21.16 3.39
CA ALA A 38 -12.63 21.96 3.48
C ALA A 38 -11.90 21.81 4.84
N THR A 39 -12.64 21.53 5.92
CA THR A 39 -12.08 21.45 7.28
C THR A 39 -12.66 20.24 8.02
N VAL A 40 -11.81 19.49 8.72
CA VAL A 40 -12.20 18.33 9.52
C VAL A 40 -11.64 18.43 10.94
N SER A 41 -12.44 18.09 11.94
CA SER A 41 -11.98 18.04 13.33
C SER A 41 -11.12 16.79 13.61
N SER A 42 -10.33 16.83 14.68
CA SER A 42 -9.57 15.64 15.12
C SER A 42 -10.48 14.48 15.55
N GLU A 43 -11.67 14.77 16.02
CA GLU A 43 -12.69 13.79 16.42
C GLU A 43 -13.28 13.06 15.20
N GLU A 44 -13.69 13.82 14.18
CA GLU A 44 -14.26 13.28 12.94
C GLU A 44 -13.23 12.44 12.16
N LEU A 45 -12.02 13.00 11.97
CA LEU A 45 -10.93 12.29 11.26
C LEU A 45 -10.53 11.01 12.00
N ALA A 46 -10.42 11.05 13.32
CA ALA A 46 -10.07 9.89 14.13
C ALA A 46 -11.17 8.82 14.12
N ALA A 47 -12.44 9.22 14.21
CA ALA A 47 -13.57 8.31 14.14
C ALA A 47 -13.62 7.59 12.78
N ALA A 48 -13.46 8.32 11.68
CA ALA A 48 -13.42 7.75 10.33
C ALA A 48 -12.21 6.84 10.11
N ALA A 49 -11.07 7.14 10.73
CA ALA A 49 -9.85 6.35 10.69
C ALA A 49 -9.84 5.15 11.67
N GLY A 50 -10.85 5.01 12.53
CA GLY A 50 -10.93 3.93 13.51
C GLY A 50 -9.94 4.04 14.68
N VAL A 51 -9.49 5.26 15.02
CA VAL A 51 -8.60 5.55 16.13
C VAL A 51 -9.26 6.55 17.11
N ASN A 52 -8.62 6.82 18.25
CA ASN A 52 -9.06 7.91 19.10
C ASN A 52 -8.37 9.24 18.73
N SER A 53 -9.03 10.37 19.02
CA SER A 53 -8.56 11.71 18.65
C SER A 53 -7.24 12.11 19.34
N ALA A 54 -6.96 11.61 20.54
CA ALA A 54 -5.68 11.86 21.22
C ALA A 54 -4.52 11.17 20.50
N LYS A 55 -4.74 9.93 20.01
CA LYS A 55 -3.77 9.19 19.21
C LYS A 55 -3.52 9.86 17.86
N LEU A 56 -4.58 10.27 17.17
CA LEU A 56 -4.46 11.02 15.90
C LEU A 56 -3.64 12.30 16.11
N ARG A 57 -3.96 13.12 17.11
CA ARG A 57 -3.22 14.35 17.40
C ARG A 57 -1.74 14.07 17.68
N LYS A 58 -1.45 13.01 18.45
CA LYS A 58 -0.07 12.59 18.71
C LYS A 58 0.63 12.14 17.43
N ASP A 59 -0.02 11.36 16.59
CA ASP A 59 0.56 10.90 15.30
C ASP A 59 0.86 12.10 14.39
N LEU A 60 -0.09 13.01 14.23
CA LEU A 60 0.10 14.20 13.40
C LEU A 60 1.14 15.17 13.97
N SER A 61 1.32 15.21 15.30
CA SER A 61 2.35 16.06 15.91
C SER A 61 3.78 15.65 15.55
N HIS A 62 4.02 14.39 15.14
CA HIS A 62 5.32 13.97 14.61
C HIS A 62 5.62 14.57 13.23
N LEU A 63 4.60 14.97 12.48
CA LEU A 63 4.74 15.61 11.18
C LEU A 63 4.85 17.13 11.30
N GLY A 64 4.30 17.72 12.38
CA GLY A 64 4.25 19.15 12.63
C GLY A 64 2.94 19.58 13.30
N SER A 65 2.75 20.90 13.50
CA SER A 65 1.53 21.47 14.07
C SER A 65 0.62 21.96 12.95
N TYR A 66 -0.38 21.17 12.56
CA TYR A 66 -1.24 21.45 11.41
C TYR A 66 -2.67 21.85 11.79
N GLY A 67 -3.09 21.63 13.02
CA GLY A 67 -4.44 21.94 13.49
C GLY A 67 -4.54 23.30 14.16
N THR A 68 -5.63 24.03 13.89
CA THR A 68 -6.01 25.22 14.62
C THR A 68 -6.98 24.85 15.73
N ARG A 69 -6.67 25.27 16.95
CA ARG A 69 -7.50 24.95 18.13
C ARG A 69 -8.92 25.50 17.94
N GLY A 70 -9.92 24.63 18.07
CA GLY A 70 -11.34 24.96 17.90
C GLY A 70 -11.83 25.00 16.44
N VAL A 71 -10.94 24.89 15.46
CA VAL A 71 -11.30 24.87 14.02
C VAL A 71 -11.10 23.48 13.40
N GLY A 72 -10.01 22.79 13.71
CA GLY A 72 -9.65 21.51 13.13
C GLY A 72 -8.46 21.61 12.15
N TYR A 73 -8.47 20.76 11.16
CA TYR A 73 -7.43 20.65 10.13
C TYR A 73 -8.01 21.06 8.77
N ASP A 74 -7.29 21.90 8.04
CA ASP A 74 -7.53 22.12 6.62
C ASP A 74 -7.23 20.81 5.86
N VAL A 75 -8.21 20.34 5.09
CA VAL A 75 -8.15 19.02 4.45
C VAL A 75 -7.08 18.98 3.38
N ASP A 76 -7.05 19.95 2.47
CA ASP A 76 -6.10 19.97 1.34
C ASP A 76 -4.67 20.13 1.82
N TYR A 77 -4.48 21.01 2.82
CA TYR A 77 -3.17 21.21 3.44
C TYR A 77 -2.67 19.94 4.14
N LEU A 78 -3.54 19.25 4.88
CA LEU A 78 -3.14 18.02 5.58
C LEU A 78 -2.91 16.86 4.59
N VAL A 79 -3.69 16.76 3.50
CA VAL A 79 -3.44 15.84 2.39
C VAL A 79 -2.02 16.05 1.85
N TYR A 80 -1.66 17.29 1.55
CA TYR A 80 -0.33 17.60 1.02
C TYR A 80 0.79 17.22 2.00
N GLN A 81 0.66 17.58 3.27
CA GLN A 81 1.68 17.29 4.29
C GLN A 81 1.86 15.80 4.53
N VAL A 82 0.76 15.05 4.69
CA VAL A 82 0.83 13.59 4.89
C VAL A 82 1.38 12.90 3.63
N SER A 83 0.97 13.34 2.45
CA SER A 83 1.50 12.80 1.18
C SER A 83 2.99 13.03 1.04
N ARG A 84 3.46 14.22 1.41
CA ARG A 84 4.89 14.56 1.39
C ARG A 84 5.70 13.68 2.35
N GLU A 85 5.23 13.48 3.58
CA GLU A 85 5.91 12.64 4.57
C GLU A 85 5.92 11.16 4.16
N LEU A 86 4.89 10.70 3.47
CA LEU A 86 4.83 9.34 2.89
C LEU A 86 5.63 9.22 1.58
N GLY A 87 6.24 10.30 1.09
CA GLY A 87 6.98 10.30 -0.17
C GLY A 87 6.11 10.20 -1.42
N LEU A 88 4.79 10.37 -1.31
CA LEU A 88 3.83 10.21 -2.41
C LEU A 88 3.80 11.39 -3.40
N THR A 89 4.65 12.38 -3.20
CA THR A 89 4.86 13.49 -4.13
C THR A 89 5.88 13.16 -5.22
N GLN A 90 6.44 11.95 -5.21
CA GLN A 90 7.41 11.44 -6.18
C GLN A 90 6.79 10.29 -7.00
N ASP A 91 7.38 10.01 -8.16
CA ASP A 91 7.08 8.80 -8.94
C ASP A 91 7.91 7.62 -8.41
N TRP A 92 7.23 6.55 -8.03
CA TRP A 92 7.84 5.32 -7.54
C TRP A 92 7.69 4.22 -8.60
N PRO A 93 8.73 3.96 -9.41
CA PRO A 93 8.69 2.86 -10.37
C PRO A 93 8.68 1.51 -9.65
N VAL A 94 7.69 0.71 -9.99
CA VAL A 94 7.43 -0.60 -9.38
C VAL A 94 7.63 -1.69 -10.43
N VAL A 95 8.34 -2.76 -10.09
CA VAL A 95 8.37 -4.00 -10.86
C VAL A 95 7.51 -5.05 -10.16
N ILE A 96 6.67 -5.75 -10.91
CA ILE A 96 5.93 -6.92 -10.43
C ILE A 96 6.59 -8.17 -11.03
N VAL A 97 7.01 -9.09 -10.16
CA VAL A 97 7.56 -10.39 -10.59
C VAL A 97 6.56 -11.48 -10.24
N GLY A 98 6.10 -12.20 -11.27
CA GLY A 98 4.98 -13.14 -11.23
C GLY A 98 3.74 -12.55 -11.92
N ALA A 99 3.47 -12.98 -13.17
CA ALA A 99 2.35 -12.55 -13.99
C ALA A 99 1.16 -13.52 -13.95
N GLY A 100 1.01 -14.27 -12.88
CA GLY A 100 -0.17 -15.07 -12.58
C GLY A 100 -1.39 -14.18 -12.27
N ASN A 101 -2.48 -14.79 -11.79
CA ASN A 101 -3.74 -14.07 -11.52
C ASN A 101 -3.55 -12.82 -10.65
N LEU A 102 -2.79 -12.95 -9.56
CA LEU A 102 -2.53 -11.83 -8.65
C LEU A 102 -1.67 -10.74 -9.30
N GLY A 103 -0.57 -11.11 -9.94
CA GLY A 103 0.32 -10.13 -10.57
C GLY A 103 -0.39 -9.35 -11.67
N ARG A 104 -1.20 -10.01 -12.49
CA ARG A 104 -2.05 -9.36 -13.52
C ARG A 104 -3.08 -8.44 -12.88
N ALA A 105 -3.74 -8.85 -11.80
CA ALA A 105 -4.69 -8.00 -11.09
C ALA A 105 -4.03 -6.74 -10.51
N LEU A 106 -2.84 -6.89 -9.92
CA LEU A 106 -2.06 -5.75 -9.41
C LEU A 106 -1.60 -4.82 -10.53
N ALA A 107 -1.13 -5.36 -11.66
CA ALA A 107 -0.71 -4.56 -12.80
C ALA A 107 -1.85 -3.72 -13.37
N ASN A 108 -3.08 -4.25 -13.35
CA ASN A 108 -4.29 -3.59 -13.82
C ASN A 108 -4.92 -2.61 -12.80
N TYR A 109 -4.38 -2.55 -11.60
CA TYR A 109 -5.00 -1.73 -10.55
C TYR A 109 -4.68 -0.24 -10.72
N GLY A 110 -5.62 0.52 -11.27
CA GLY A 110 -5.46 1.96 -11.51
C GLY A 110 -5.21 2.82 -10.26
N GLY A 111 -5.53 2.29 -9.06
CA GLY A 111 -5.28 3.01 -7.81
C GLY A 111 -3.81 3.16 -7.42
N PHE A 112 -2.89 2.49 -8.09
CA PHE A 112 -1.46 2.70 -7.87
C PHE A 112 -0.99 4.01 -8.49
N ALA A 113 -1.33 4.27 -9.75
CA ALA A 113 -0.93 5.47 -10.46
C ALA A 113 -1.41 6.76 -9.78
N SER A 114 -2.65 6.77 -9.26
CA SER A 114 -3.20 7.92 -8.53
C SER A 114 -2.50 8.21 -7.19
N ARG A 115 -1.63 7.31 -6.75
CA ARG A 115 -0.86 7.40 -5.49
C ARG A 115 0.65 7.51 -5.70
N GLY A 116 1.09 7.80 -6.93
CA GLY A 116 2.51 7.95 -7.25
C GLY A 116 3.27 6.64 -7.49
N PHE A 117 2.58 5.50 -7.63
CA PHE A 117 3.21 4.21 -7.95
C PHE A 117 2.98 3.87 -9.42
N ARG A 118 4.04 3.87 -10.20
CA ARG A 118 3.99 3.53 -11.62
C ARG A 118 4.49 2.11 -11.84
N ILE A 119 3.66 1.24 -12.41
CA ILE A 119 4.11 -0.10 -12.80
C ILE A 119 5.05 0.04 -13.98
N ALA A 120 6.33 -0.11 -13.71
CA ALA A 120 7.40 0.03 -14.71
C ALA A 120 7.53 -1.24 -15.56
N ALA A 121 7.36 -2.43 -14.94
CA ALA A 121 7.41 -3.71 -15.64
C ALA A 121 6.62 -4.78 -14.89
N VAL A 122 6.18 -5.78 -15.65
CA VAL A 122 5.69 -7.06 -15.11
C VAL A 122 6.52 -8.18 -15.74
N LEU A 123 7.08 -9.04 -14.92
CA LEU A 123 8.02 -10.08 -15.34
C LEU A 123 7.54 -11.46 -14.88
N ASP A 124 7.80 -12.47 -15.68
CA ASP A 124 7.51 -13.88 -15.33
C ASP A 124 8.63 -14.81 -15.81
N ALA A 125 8.74 -15.97 -15.17
CA ALA A 125 9.67 -17.02 -15.57
C ALA A 125 9.09 -17.99 -16.60
N ASP A 126 7.74 -18.05 -16.71
CA ASP A 126 7.06 -18.98 -17.61
C ASP A 126 7.10 -18.45 -19.05
N PRO A 127 7.79 -19.17 -19.98
CA PRO A 127 7.84 -18.78 -21.39
C PRO A 127 6.47 -18.69 -22.06
N ALA A 128 5.46 -19.40 -21.55
CA ALA A 128 4.09 -19.32 -22.07
C ALA A 128 3.37 -18.01 -21.69
N VAL A 129 3.87 -17.34 -20.66
CA VAL A 129 3.32 -16.08 -20.14
C VAL A 129 4.10 -14.87 -20.66
N VAL A 130 5.42 -15.03 -20.85
CA VAL A 130 6.29 -14.00 -21.42
C VAL A 130 5.82 -13.63 -22.84
N GLY A 131 5.77 -12.34 -23.13
CA GLY A 131 5.28 -11.80 -24.41
C GLY A 131 3.76 -11.63 -24.47
N THR A 132 3.00 -12.06 -23.46
CA THR A 132 1.54 -11.82 -23.43
C THR A 132 1.24 -10.39 -22.96
N GLU A 133 0.21 -9.77 -23.53
CA GLU A 133 -0.28 -8.46 -23.11
C GLU A 133 -1.12 -8.60 -21.83
N ILE A 134 -0.96 -7.62 -20.91
CA ILE A 134 -1.72 -7.58 -19.66
C ILE A 134 -2.79 -6.50 -19.79
N ALA A 135 -2.49 -5.26 -19.60
CA ALA A 135 -3.41 -4.14 -19.71
C ALA A 135 -2.69 -2.94 -20.33
N ALA A 136 -3.47 -2.10 -20.97
CA ALA A 136 -2.98 -0.82 -21.51
C ALA A 136 -1.69 -0.94 -22.36
N GLY A 137 -1.54 -2.06 -23.08
CA GLY A 137 -0.38 -2.30 -23.94
C GLY A 137 0.88 -2.76 -23.21
N GLN A 138 0.80 -3.07 -21.92
CA GLN A 138 1.93 -3.60 -21.17
C GLN A 138 2.15 -5.08 -21.44
N VAL A 139 3.34 -5.44 -21.90
CA VAL A 139 3.74 -6.83 -22.22
C VAL A 139 4.55 -7.42 -21.08
N VAL A 140 4.28 -8.68 -20.74
CA VAL A 140 5.07 -9.43 -19.75
C VAL A 140 6.46 -9.68 -20.27
N GLY A 141 7.48 -9.22 -19.54
CA GLY A 141 8.88 -9.52 -19.81
C GLY A 141 9.36 -10.82 -19.16
N SER A 142 10.54 -11.30 -19.57
CA SER A 142 11.21 -12.41 -18.87
C SER A 142 11.75 -11.98 -17.52
N SER A 143 11.58 -12.82 -16.51
CA SER A 143 12.22 -12.62 -15.21
C SER A 143 13.75 -12.65 -15.28
N ASP A 144 14.33 -13.18 -16.36
CA ASP A 144 15.78 -13.15 -16.57
C ASP A 144 16.33 -11.74 -16.77
N ALA A 145 15.46 -10.77 -17.12
CA ALA A 145 15.82 -9.36 -17.30
C ALA A 145 15.63 -8.50 -16.04
N ILE A 146 15.48 -9.09 -14.85
CA ILE A 146 15.24 -8.31 -13.60
C ILE A 146 16.26 -7.20 -13.42
N GLU A 147 17.55 -7.51 -13.52
CA GLU A 147 18.65 -6.59 -13.27
C GLU A 147 18.68 -5.45 -14.29
N GLU A 148 18.49 -5.77 -15.56
CA GLU A 148 18.40 -4.81 -16.65
C GLU A 148 17.21 -3.87 -16.48
N VAL A 149 16.01 -4.41 -16.22
CA VAL A 149 14.79 -3.65 -16.01
C VAL A 149 14.89 -2.73 -14.80
N VAL A 150 15.49 -3.20 -13.70
CA VAL A 150 15.71 -2.39 -12.51
C VAL A 150 16.62 -1.20 -12.82
N ALA A 151 17.71 -1.43 -13.53
CA ALA A 151 18.66 -0.39 -13.87
C ALA A 151 18.09 0.62 -14.89
N GLU A 152 17.47 0.14 -15.98
CA GLU A 152 16.98 0.99 -17.06
C GLU A 152 15.74 1.82 -16.66
N ARG A 153 14.84 1.23 -15.88
CA ARG A 153 13.57 1.87 -15.50
C ARG A 153 13.60 2.54 -14.15
N GLY A 154 14.74 2.51 -13.46
CA GLY A 154 14.95 3.14 -12.14
C GLY A 154 14.05 2.57 -11.07
N VAL A 155 13.81 1.24 -11.08
CA VAL A 155 12.87 0.58 -10.17
C VAL A 155 13.25 0.82 -8.71
N SER A 156 12.30 1.28 -7.94
CA SER A 156 12.46 1.56 -6.50
C SER A 156 11.80 0.51 -5.62
N ILE A 157 10.74 -0.13 -6.10
CA ILE A 157 9.95 -1.09 -5.33
C ILE A 157 9.77 -2.38 -6.13
N GLY A 158 10.07 -3.52 -5.51
CA GLY A 158 9.79 -4.84 -6.06
C GLY A 158 8.52 -5.45 -5.45
N VAL A 159 7.62 -5.95 -6.28
CA VAL A 159 6.47 -6.74 -5.86
C VAL A 159 6.70 -8.18 -6.25
N ILE A 160 6.68 -9.09 -5.28
CA ILE A 160 6.85 -10.52 -5.48
C ILE A 160 5.47 -11.19 -5.41
N ALA A 161 4.99 -11.70 -6.56
CA ALA A 161 3.72 -12.39 -6.70
C ALA A 161 3.91 -13.81 -7.27
N THR A 162 5.04 -14.44 -6.93
CA THR A 162 5.44 -15.77 -7.37
C THR A 162 5.02 -16.86 -6.38
N PRO A 163 5.04 -18.14 -6.77
CA PRO A 163 4.97 -19.27 -5.82
C PRO A 163 6.10 -19.21 -4.77
N ALA A 164 5.84 -19.81 -3.59
CA ALA A 164 6.77 -19.79 -2.44
C ALA A 164 8.18 -20.25 -2.81
N ALA A 165 8.32 -21.28 -3.64
CA ALA A 165 9.61 -21.86 -4.02
C ALA A 165 10.50 -20.88 -4.81
N ALA A 166 9.92 -19.95 -5.56
CA ALA A 166 10.66 -18.99 -6.37
C ALA A 166 10.92 -17.66 -5.64
N ALA A 167 10.19 -17.37 -4.56
CA ALA A 167 10.14 -16.06 -3.95
C ALA A 167 11.49 -15.56 -3.42
N GLN A 168 12.28 -16.43 -2.77
CA GLN A 168 13.60 -16.04 -2.26
C GLN A 168 14.57 -15.69 -3.39
N GLY A 169 14.64 -16.53 -4.44
CA GLY A 169 15.54 -16.26 -5.58
C GLY A 169 15.20 -14.97 -6.32
N VAL A 170 13.91 -14.66 -6.45
CA VAL A 170 13.46 -13.37 -7.00
C VAL A 170 13.85 -12.20 -6.08
N CYS A 171 13.66 -12.37 -4.77
CA CYS A 171 14.06 -11.38 -3.78
C CYS A 171 15.56 -11.07 -3.86
N ASP A 172 16.40 -12.10 -3.88
CA ASP A 172 17.85 -11.98 -3.94
C ASP A 172 18.30 -11.21 -5.18
N ARG A 173 17.70 -11.49 -6.35
CA ARG A 173 17.98 -10.78 -7.59
C ARG A 173 17.55 -9.32 -7.56
N LEU A 174 16.37 -9.02 -7.05
CA LEU A 174 15.90 -7.64 -6.87
C LEU A 174 16.82 -6.85 -5.96
N VAL A 175 17.25 -7.46 -4.84
CA VAL A 175 18.19 -6.83 -3.88
C VAL A 175 19.57 -6.63 -4.51
N ALA A 176 20.09 -7.62 -5.23
CA ALA A 176 21.36 -7.51 -5.95
C ALA A 176 21.33 -6.41 -7.02
N ALA A 177 20.16 -6.19 -7.66
CA ALA A 177 19.94 -5.08 -8.60
C ALA A 177 19.80 -3.71 -7.92
N GLY A 178 19.75 -3.64 -6.57
CA GLY A 178 19.68 -2.40 -5.80
C GLY A 178 18.30 -2.03 -5.29
N VAL A 179 17.29 -2.87 -5.44
CA VAL A 179 15.96 -2.66 -4.85
C VAL A 179 16.01 -2.87 -3.34
N THR A 180 15.60 -1.88 -2.57
CA THR A 180 15.61 -1.92 -1.10
C THR A 180 14.22 -1.99 -0.47
N SER A 181 13.16 -1.96 -1.27
CA SER A 181 11.77 -2.00 -0.79
C SER A 181 11.00 -3.09 -1.51
N ILE A 182 10.50 -4.08 -0.75
CA ILE A 182 9.86 -5.27 -1.31
C ILE A 182 8.48 -5.48 -0.70
N LEU A 183 7.47 -5.62 -1.55
CA LEU A 183 6.14 -6.05 -1.18
C LEU A 183 5.96 -7.52 -1.56
N ASN A 184 5.91 -8.40 -0.55
CA ASN A 184 5.86 -9.85 -0.76
C ASN A 184 4.44 -10.40 -0.58
N PHE A 185 3.87 -10.94 -1.66
CA PHE A 185 2.61 -11.68 -1.67
C PHE A 185 2.81 -13.19 -1.66
N ALA A 186 4.04 -13.67 -1.88
CA ALA A 186 4.32 -15.11 -1.84
C ALA A 186 4.14 -15.66 -0.42
N PRO A 187 3.60 -16.87 -0.27
CA PRO A 187 3.41 -17.50 1.05
C PRO A 187 4.74 -18.03 1.61
N ALA A 188 5.75 -17.17 1.66
CA ALA A 188 7.09 -17.44 2.16
C ALA A 188 7.60 -16.30 3.02
N VAL A 189 8.47 -16.62 3.98
CA VAL A 189 9.24 -15.64 4.72
C VAL A 189 10.55 -15.42 3.95
N LEU A 190 10.85 -14.17 3.64
CA LEU A 190 12.07 -13.81 2.90
C LEU A 190 13.17 -13.41 3.88
N SER A 191 14.39 -13.86 3.58
CA SER A 191 15.61 -13.43 4.25
C SER A 191 16.27 -12.33 3.42
N VAL A 192 16.54 -11.17 4.05
CA VAL A 192 17.12 -10.01 3.36
C VAL A 192 18.25 -9.40 4.19
N PRO A 193 19.24 -8.75 3.56
CA PRO A 193 20.28 -8.03 4.27
C PRO A 193 19.73 -6.80 5.00
N ALA A 194 20.49 -6.29 5.95
CA ALA A 194 20.16 -5.03 6.63
C ALA A 194 20.05 -3.88 5.63
N GLY A 195 18.99 -3.06 5.80
CA GLY A 195 18.70 -1.93 4.92
C GLY A 195 17.74 -2.27 3.76
N VAL A 196 17.21 -3.50 3.71
CA VAL A 196 16.12 -3.88 2.82
C VAL A 196 14.84 -4.03 3.64
N ASP A 197 13.81 -3.30 3.25
CA ASP A 197 12.49 -3.37 3.87
C ASP A 197 11.59 -4.35 3.14
N VAL A 198 11.03 -5.32 3.87
CA VAL A 198 10.06 -6.28 3.33
C VAL A 198 8.73 -6.13 4.03
N ARG A 199 7.68 -5.90 3.25
CA ARG A 199 6.29 -5.95 3.74
C ARG A 199 5.60 -7.20 3.18
N LYS A 200 5.22 -8.12 4.07
CA LYS A 200 4.46 -9.31 3.69
C LYS A 200 2.96 -9.01 3.70
N VAL A 201 2.29 -9.41 2.63
CA VAL A 201 0.83 -9.39 2.51
C VAL A 201 0.33 -10.82 2.42
N ASP A 202 -0.39 -11.27 3.42
CA ASP A 202 -0.93 -12.63 3.49
C ASP A 202 -2.43 -12.59 3.76
N LEU A 203 -3.21 -12.74 2.68
CA LEU A 203 -4.67 -12.69 2.75
C LEU A 203 -5.26 -13.84 3.59
N SER A 204 -4.55 -14.96 3.71
CA SER A 204 -5.01 -16.09 4.51
C SER A 204 -5.02 -15.77 6.00
N ILE A 205 -4.07 -14.99 6.47
CA ILE A 205 -4.02 -14.52 7.86
C ILE A 205 -5.25 -13.67 8.18
N GLU A 206 -5.62 -12.74 7.29
CA GLU A 206 -6.81 -11.89 7.47
C GLU A 206 -8.10 -12.71 7.51
N LEU A 207 -8.20 -13.74 6.64
CA LEU A 207 -9.33 -14.66 6.66
C LEU A 207 -9.38 -15.52 7.94
N GLN A 208 -8.23 -15.97 8.45
CA GLN A 208 -8.16 -16.71 9.72
C GLN A 208 -8.62 -15.84 10.90
N ILE A 209 -8.21 -14.56 10.93
CA ILE A 209 -8.66 -13.61 11.95
C ILE A 209 -10.18 -13.41 11.86
N LEU A 210 -10.73 -13.29 10.65
CA LEU A 210 -12.17 -13.17 10.44
C LEU A 210 -12.93 -14.44 10.87
N ALA A 211 -12.40 -15.62 10.56
CA ALA A 211 -12.97 -16.90 10.98
C ALA A 211 -13.02 -17.02 12.51
N PHE A 212 -11.94 -16.66 13.20
CA PHE A 212 -11.92 -16.59 14.67
C PHE A 212 -13.00 -15.67 15.24
N HIS A 213 -13.19 -14.50 14.66
CA HIS A 213 -14.24 -13.57 15.10
C HIS A 213 -15.64 -14.06 14.75
N ALA A 214 -15.84 -14.75 13.64
CA ALA A 214 -17.12 -15.35 13.24
C ALA A 214 -17.52 -16.46 14.21
N GLN A 215 -16.59 -17.37 14.54
CA GLN A 215 -16.82 -18.45 15.49
C GLN A 215 -17.26 -17.93 16.87
N ARG A 216 -16.54 -16.92 17.41
CA ARG A 216 -16.90 -16.33 18.71
C ARG A 216 -18.25 -15.59 18.71
N ARG A 217 -18.73 -15.14 17.54
CA ARG A 217 -20.07 -14.54 17.43
C ARG A 217 -21.19 -15.56 17.44
N SER A 218 -20.96 -16.76 16.96
CA SER A 218 -21.92 -17.87 17.06
C SER A 218 -22.10 -18.37 18.49
N ASP A 219 -21.04 -18.24 19.33
CA ASP A 219 -21.09 -18.63 20.75
C ASP A 219 -21.77 -17.59 21.64
N VAL A 220 -21.84 -16.33 21.20
CA VAL A 220 -22.52 -15.22 21.89
C VAL A 220 -23.73 -14.78 21.07
N ARG A 221 -24.94 -15.25 21.44
CA ARG A 221 -26.19 -14.71 20.89
C ARG A 221 -26.26 -13.21 21.21
N VAL A 222 -25.88 -12.37 20.25
CA VAL A 222 -26.01 -10.92 20.33
C VAL A 222 -27.43 -10.55 19.88
N PRO A 223 -28.24 -9.81 20.68
CA PRO A 223 -29.50 -9.29 20.20
C PRO A 223 -29.30 -8.34 19.01
N PRO A 224 -30.23 -8.30 18.03
CA PRO A 224 -30.08 -7.49 16.82
C PRO A 224 -30.20 -6.00 17.16
N GLY A 225 -29.15 -5.19 16.88
CA GLY A 225 -29.26 -3.73 16.96
C GLY A 225 -27.99 -2.90 17.14
N GLY A 226 -26.82 -3.46 17.35
CA GLY A 226 -25.61 -2.68 17.56
C GLY A 226 -24.74 -2.50 16.31
N LYS A 227 -24.64 -1.30 15.76
CA LYS A 227 -23.61 -0.97 14.74
C LYS A 227 -22.23 -0.95 15.40
N ARG A 228 -21.35 -1.88 15.05
CA ARG A 228 -19.94 -1.86 15.46
C ARG A 228 -19.10 -1.21 14.39
N HIS A 229 -18.36 -0.19 14.73
CA HIS A 229 -17.32 0.34 13.87
C HIS A 229 -16.17 -0.68 13.74
N TYR A 230 -15.77 -0.97 12.51
CA TYR A 230 -14.67 -1.88 12.19
C TYR A 230 -13.36 -1.31 12.72
N ARG A 231 -12.73 -1.99 13.67
CA ARG A 231 -11.32 -1.75 14.03
C ARG A 231 -10.48 -2.44 12.96
N GLY A 232 -10.07 -1.68 11.93
CA GLY A 232 -9.25 -2.20 10.86
C GLY A 232 -7.88 -2.62 11.36
N GLY A 233 -7.60 -3.90 11.30
CA GLY A 233 -6.25 -4.36 11.02
C GLY A 233 -5.83 -3.83 9.65
N VAL A 234 -4.53 -3.72 9.39
CA VAL A 234 -3.93 -3.24 8.13
C VAL A 234 -4.26 -4.26 7.02
N GLY A 235 -5.51 -4.31 6.60
CA GLY A 235 -6.02 -5.24 5.61
C GLY A 235 -6.38 -4.52 4.32
N LEU A 236 -6.10 -5.17 3.25
CA LEU A 236 -6.24 -4.82 1.83
C LEU A 236 -7.70 -4.49 1.42
N ALA A 237 -8.36 -3.55 2.10
CA ALA A 237 -9.72 -3.11 1.74
C ALA A 237 -9.76 -2.14 0.54
N ALA A 238 -8.66 -2.00 -0.22
CA ALA A 238 -8.52 -1.03 -1.30
C ALA A 238 -8.62 -1.63 -2.74
N LEU A 239 -9.00 -2.91 -2.90
CA LEU A 239 -9.10 -3.53 -4.23
C LEU A 239 -10.50 -3.46 -4.88
N ALA A 240 -11.48 -2.90 -4.19
CA ALA A 240 -12.80 -2.67 -4.78
C ALA A 240 -12.99 -1.19 -5.11
N GLY A 241 -12.63 -0.78 -6.32
CA GLY A 241 -13.12 0.46 -6.92
C GLY A 241 -14.65 0.36 -7.16
N PRO A 242 -15.39 1.49 -7.17
CA PRO A 242 -16.81 1.47 -7.44
C PRO A 242 -17.06 0.96 -8.87
N GLY A 243 -17.60 -0.26 -8.98
CA GLY A 243 -18.10 -0.80 -10.24
C GLY A 243 -19.23 0.09 -10.75
N LYS A 244 -19.09 0.63 -11.96
CA LYS A 244 -20.21 1.29 -12.65
C LYS A 244 -21.35 0.28 -12.83
N PRO A 245 -22.61 0.67 -12.62
CA PRO A 245 -23.73 -0.21 -12.90
C PRO A 245 -23.75 -0.52 -14.40
N VAL A 246 -23.69 -1.81 -14.74
CA VAL A 246 -23.94 -2.29 -16.09
C VAL A 246 -25.46 -2.19 -16.29
N THR A 247 -25.90 -1.25 -17.10
CA THR A 247 -27.26 -1.27 -17.67
C THR A 247 -27.30 -2.34 -18.76
N ALA A 248 -28.03 -3.40 -18.53
CA ALA A 248 -28.36 -4.37 -19.55
C ALA A 248 -29.49 -3.82 -20.45
N PRO A 249 -29.56 -4.27 -21.74
CA PRO A 249 -30.50 -3.81 -22.72
C PRO A 249 -31.96 -4.25 -22.45
#